data_61b369a94c368bc9d61d1139e5baf4a5
#
_entry.id   61b369a94c368bc9d61d1139e5baf4a5
#
_cell.length_a   1.000
_cell.length_b   1.000
_cell.length_c   1.000
_cell.angle_alpha   90.00
_cell.angle_beta   90.00
_cell.angle_gamma   90.00
#
_symmetry.space_group_name_H-M   'P 1'
#
loop_
_entity.id
_entity.type
_entity.pdbx_description
1 polymer ?
#
loop_
_entity_poly.entity_id
_entity_poly.type
_entity_poly.pdbx_seq_one_letter_code
_entity_poly.pdbx_strand_id
1 'polypeptide(L)' 'MTLNKYTIYDSALEAYHQDYSLENDAIALRQFADMANEETQIAKNPEDYSLWYIGTFES' A
#
# COMPACT_ATOMS: atom_id res chain seq x y z
N MET A 1 -2.53 5.26 20.62
CA MET A 1 -3.32 4.56 19.58
C MET A 1 -2.39 3.79 18.68
N THR A 2 -2.70 2.54 18.44
CA THR A 2 -1.86 1.68 17.59
C THR A 2 -2.43 1.65 16.17
N LEU A 3 -1.58 1.92 15.20
CA LEU A 3 -1.93 1.85 13.79
C LEU A 3 -1.17 0.71 13.13
N ASN A 4 -1.73 0.17 12.07
CA ASN A 4 -1.04 -0.82 11.24
C ASN A 4 -0.20 -0.09 10.20
N LYS A 5 0.97 -0.62 9.90
CA LYS A 5 1.86 -0.08 8.87
C LYS A 5 1.80 -0.95 7.63
N TYR A 6 1.72 -0.29 6.49
CA TYR A 6 1.63 -0.95 5.19
C TYR A 6 2.61 -0.31 4.22
N THR A 7 3.04 -1.07 3.25
CA THR A 7 3.81 -0.53 2.13
C THR A 7 3.34 -1.18 0.84
N ILE A 8 3.74 -0.59 -0.27
CA ILE A 8 3.44 -1.11 -1.60
C ILE A 8 4.76 -1.58 -2.21
N TYR A 9 4.78 -2.83 -2.67
CA TYR A 9 5.93 -3.41 -3.33
C TYR A 9 5.75 -3.34 -4.85
N ASP A 10 6.76 -2.85 -5.53
CA ASP A 10 6.82 -2.81 -7.00
C ASP A 10 7.76 -3.91 -7.46
N SER A 11 7.18 -5.00 -7.99
CA SER A 11 7.97 -6.16 -8.41
C SER A 11 8.81 -5.90 -9.65
N ALA A 12 8.39 -4.96 -10.50
CA ALA A 12 9.15 -4.62 -11.70
C ALA A 12 10.47 -3.92 -11.35
N LEU A 13 10.45 -3.05 -10.34
CA LEU A 13 11.64 -2.35 -9.87
C LEU A 13 12.32 -3.06 -8.70
N GLU A 14 11.67 -4.10 -8.15
CA GLU A 14 12.12 -4.80 -6.95
C GLU A 14 12.35 -3.84 -5.79
N ALA A 15 11.40 -2.91 -5.61
CA ALA A 15 11.51 -1.85 -4.61
C ALA A 15 10.20 -1.61 -3.88
N TYR A 16 10.31 -1.14 -2.63
CA TYR A 16 9.15 -0.75 -1.84
C TYR A 16 8.94 0.76 -1.96
N HIS A 17 7.68 1.16 -1.99
CA HIS A 17 7.31 2.57 -1.89
C HIS A 17 7.32 3.00 -0.42
N GLN A 18 7.01 4.27 -0.17
CA GLN A 18 6.93 4.76 1.22
C GLN A 18 5.86 3.98 1.98
N ASP A 19 6.00 3.91 3.29
CA ASP A 19 5.03 3.24 4.13
C ASP A 19 3.88 4.16 4.54
N TYR A 20 2.77 3.53 4.93
CA TYR A 20 1.55 4.21 5.37
C TYR A 20 1.11 3.63 6.70
N SER A 21 0.62 4.49 7.60
CA SER A 21 0.04 4.06 8.88
C SER A 21 -1.47 4.26 8.81
N LEU A 22 -2.22 3.17 8.92
CA LEU A 22 -3.67 3.17 8.77
C LEU A 22 -4.31 2.34 9.87
N GLU A 23 -5.60 2.57 10.11
CA GLU A 23 -6.30 1.98 11.24
C GLU A 23 -6.49 0.47 11.12
N ASN A 24 -6.77 -0.03 9.92
CA ASN A 24 -7.01 -1.46 9.71
C ASN A 24 -6.82 -1.86 8.26
N ASP A 25 -6.86 -3.18 8.02
CA ASP A 25 -6.65 -3.73 6.69
C ASP A 25 -7.72 -3.31 5.69
N ALA A 26 -8.96 -3.15 6.11
CA ALA A 26 -10.03 -2.74 5.22
C ALA A 26 -9.77 -1.36 4.63
N ILE A 27 -9.31 -0.43 5.45
CA ILE A 27 -8.96 0.91 4.99
C ILE A 27 -7.76 0.86 4.05
N ALA A 28 -6.75 0.04 4.39
CA ALA A 28 -5.56 -0.10 3.56
C ALA A 28 -5.90 -0.66 2.18
N LEU A 29 -6.74 -1.69 2.13
CA LEU A 29 -7.17 -2.29 0.87
C LEU A 29 -7.97 -1.30 0.04
N ARG A 30 -8.83 -0.51 0.67
CA ARG A 30 -9.62 0.50 -0.02
C ARG A 30 -8.73 1.58 -0.64
N GLN A 31 -7.75 2.07 0.12
CA GLN A 31 -6.83 3.07 -0.40
C GLN A 31 -5.97 2.52 -1.54
N PHE A 32 -5.53 1.28 -1.41
CA PHE A 32 -4.78 0.63 -2.48
C PHE A 32 -5.63 0.47 -3.75
N ALA A 33 -6.89 0.08 -3.59
CA ALA A 33 -7.82 -0.04 -4.72
C ALA A 33 -8.06 1.32 -5.38
N ASP A 34 -8.20 2.39 -4.59
CA ASP A 34 -8.37 3.74 -5.12
C ASP A 34 -7.16 4.16 -5.95
N MET A 35 -5.95 3.88 -5.46
CA MET A 35 -4.73 4.15 -6.20
C MET A 35 -4.66 3.35 -7.50
N ALA A 36 -5.13 2.11 -7.50
CA ALA A 36 -5.13 1.28 -8.69
C ALA A 36 -6.14 1.75 -9.73
N ASN A 37 -7.13 2.54 -9.33
CA ASN A 37 -8.15 3.07 -10.24
C ASN A 37 -7.86 4.49 -10.73
N GLU A 38 -6.79 5.12 -10.24
CA GLU A 38 -6.42 6.47 -10.64
C GLU A 38 -5.33 6.44 -11.72
N GLU A 39 -5.06 7.61 -12.32
CA GLU A 39 -3.99 7.74 -13.30
C GLU A 39 -2.63 7.81 -12.62
N THR A 40 -2.22 6.69 -12.04
CA THR A 40 -0.94 6.56 -11.36
C THR A 40 -0.16 5.44 -12.02
N GLN A 41 1.09 5.28 -11.62
CA GLN A 41 1.92 4.16 -12.09
C GLN A 41 1.28 2.82 -11.74
N ILE A 42 0.60 2.73 -10.59
CA ILE A 42 -0.11 1.53 -10.16
C ILE A 42 -1.25 1.22 -11.12
N ALA A 43 -2.04 2.24 -11.52
CA ALA A 43 -3.15 2.05 -12.44
C ALA A 43 -2.69 1.54 -13.81
N LYS A 44 -1.51 1.94 -14.24
CA LYS A 44 -0.96 1.52 -15.55
C LYS A 44 -0.50 0.06 -15.55
N ASN A 45 0.04 -0.41 -14.43
CA ASN A 45 0.61 -1.76 -14.34
C ASN A 45 0.22 -2.38 -13.00
N PRO A 46 -1.08 -2.61 -12.75
CA PRO A 46 -1.54 -3.05 -11.43
C PRO A 46 -0.99 -4.42 -11.01
N GLU A 47 -0.66 -5.28 -11.95
CA GLU A 47 -0.11 -6.60 -11.66
C GLU A 47 1.31 -6.54 -11.09
N ASP A 48 2.02 -5.41 -11.24
CA ASP A 48 3.37 -5.24 -10.73
C ASP A 48 3.40 -4.81 -9.27
N TYR A 49 2.24 -4.43 -8.71
CA TYR A 49 2.16 -3.85 -7.37
C TYR A 49 1.40 -4.74 -6.41
N SER A 50 1.85 -4.76 -5.16
CA SER A 50 1.17 -5.50 -4.09
C SER A 50 1.23 -4.71 -2.79
N LEU A 51 0.19 -4.87 -1.97
CA LEU A 51 0.08 -4.23 -0.67
C LEU A 51 0.56 -5.19 0.40
N TRP A 52 1.44 -4.71 1.30
CA TRP A 52 2.03 -5.53 2.36
C TRP A 52 1.78 -4.92 3.72
N TYR A 53 1.39 -5.76 4.67
CA TYR A 53 1.36 -5.39 6.09
C TYR A 53 2.77 -5.63 6.64
N ILE A 54 3.37 -4.59 7.24
CA ILE A 54 4.76 -4.66 7.67
C ILE A 54 4.96 -4.47 9.17
N GLY A 55 3.90 -4.27 9.92
CA GLY A 55 4.01 -4.12 11.37
C GLY A 55 3.01 -3.12 11.93
N THR A 56 3.33 -2.59 13.11
CA THR A 56 2.47 -1.63 13.79
C THR A 56 3.23 -0.34 14.09
N PHE A 57 2.48 0.73 14.27
CA PHE A 57 3.00 2.03 14.64
C PHE A 57 2.19 2.56 15.81
N GLU A 58 2.88 2.94 16.87
CA GLU A 58 2.25 3.53 18.05
C GLU A 58 2.32 5.04 17.97
N SER A 59 1.16 5.66 17.97
CA SER A 59 1.07 7.12 17.88
C SER A 59 0.57 7.74 19.16
#